data_5996edd18bf2bfd42971d7922fa995cd
#
_entry.id   5996edd18bf2bfd42971d7922fa995cd
#
_cell.length_a   1.000
_cell.length_b   1.000
_cell.length_c   1.000
_cell.angle_alpha   90.00
_cell.angle_beta   90.00
_cell.angle_gamma   90.00
#
_symmetry.space_group_name_H-M   'P 1'
#
loop_
_entity.id
_entity.type
_entity.pdbx_description
1 polymer ?
#
loop_
_entity_poly.entity_id
_entity_poly.type
_entity_poly.pdbx_seq_one_letter_code
_entity_poly.pdbx_strand_id
1 'polypeptide(L)'
;MKQVFAALLLALTINSSAMAQQRTVKLRVIETSDVHGSFFPYDFINRKPKAGTLARVSSYVNDLRKTYKDNVILLENGDILQGQPTCYYYNYVNTQARNVASDVVNYMKYDAQAFGNHDVETGHPVYDKWIKELNCPVLGANIIDTKTGEPYVKPYIILNREGVKVAVLGLLTPAIPNWLTENLWSGLHFENMVTSARKWMKHIQENEKPDVVIGVFHSGKDGGIVTPEYEEDASLRVAKEVPGFDIVLFGHDHTRCNETVTNVEGKPVICLDPANNALSVADAEITLTLNKKKVNGKKQYVVTDKKVVGNLADVTKCPIDEEFMKTFEPQIAEINQYVGKQIGTFKNTIHSRESFFGSCAFNDFIL
;
A
#
# COMPACT_ATOMS: atom_id res chain seq x y z
N MET A 1 10.81 0.36 63.83
CA MET A 1 11.38 -0.37 62.67
C MET A 1 10.43 -1.41 62.03
N LYS A 2 9.69 -2.25 62.76
CA LYS A 2 8.80 -3.23 62.13
C LYS A 2 7.61 -2.63 61.36
N GLN A 3 7.08 -1.47 61.74
CA GLN A 3 5.96 -0.83 61.03
C GLN A 3 6.40 -0.11 59.72
N VAL A 4 7.65 0.39 59.66
CA VAL A 4 8.22 1.01 58.45
C VAL A 4 8.49 -0.05 57.39
N PHE A 5 8.92 -1.25 57.74
CA PHE A 5 9.14 -2.37 56.83
C PHE A 5 7.82 -2.89 56.22
N ALA A 6 6.74 -2.95 57.01
CA ALA A 6 5.42 -3.38 56.51
C ALA A 6 4.83 -2.39 55.49
N ALA A 7 5.01 -1.08 55.69
CA ALA A 7 4.57 -0.05 54.76
C ALA A 7 5.36 -0.04 53.44
N LEU A 8 6.68 -0.34 53.49
CA LEU A 8 7.51 -0.44 52.28
C LEU A 8 7.19 -1.69 51.46
N LEU A 9 6.91 -2.85 52.13
CA LEU A 9 6.46 -4.04 51.45
C LEU A 9 5.07 -3.86 50.82
N LEU A 10 4.14 -3.16 51.45
CA LEU A 10 2.80 -2.89 50.92
C LEU A 10 2.86 -1.96 49.72
N ALA A 11 3.75 -0.92 49.75
CA ALA A 11 3.95 -0.02 48.61
C ALA A 11 4.58 -0.71 47.40
N LEU A 12 5.52 -1.66 47.62
CA LEU A 12 6.12 -2.46 46.56
C LEU A 12 5.12 -3.47 45.93
N THR A 13 4.22 -4.06 46.72
CA THR A 13 3.19 -4.98 46.21
C THR A 13 2.09 -4.25 45.46
N ILE A 14 1.74 -3.00 45.83
CA ILE A 14 0.74 -2.19 45.11
C ILE A 14 1.30 -1.76 43.74
N ASN A 15 2.58 -1.34 43.66
CA ASN A 15 3.21 -1.01 42.39
C ASN A 15 3.36 -2.21 41.46
N SER A 16 3.71 -3.39 41.98
CA SER A 16 3.83 -4.59 41.16
C SER A 16 2.48 -5.09 40.63
N SER A 17 1.39 -4.95 41.38
CA SER A 17 0.05 -5.32 40.92
C SER A 17 -0.53 -4.32 39.91
N ALA A 18 -0.17 -3.03 39.95
CA ALA A 18 -0.54 -2.04 38.94
C ALA A 18 0.19 -2.30 37.62
N MET A 19 1.46 -2.63 37.64
CA MET A 19 2.25 -2.98 36.44
C MET A 19 1.79 -4.27 35.77
N ALA A 20 1.27 -5.24 36.51
CA ALA A 20 0.74 -6.50 35.98
C ALA A 20 -0.61 -6.35 35.22
N GLN A 21 -1.21 -5.17 35.23
CA GLN A 21 -2.49 -4.87 34.56
C GLN A 21 -2.34 -4.08 33.24
N GLN A 22 -1.13 -3.68 32.90
CA GLN A 22 -0.82 -2.89 31.72
C GLN A 22 0.14 -3.66 30.81
N ARG A 23 -0.07 -3.58 29.48
CA ARG A 23 0.88 -4.06 28.49
C ARG A 23 0.97 -3.07 27.32
N THR A 24 2.10 -3.06 26.65
CA THR A 24 2.33 -2.28 25.44
C THR A 24 2.39 -3.21 24.24
N VAL A 25 1.68 -2.86 23.17
CA VAL A 25 1.77 -3.48 21.85
C VAL A 25 2.35 -2.46 20.87
N LYS A 26 3.33 -2.88 20.10
CA LYS A 26 3.90 -2.07 19.03
C LYS A 26 3.60 -2.72 17.69
N LEU A 27 2.99 -1.97 16.79
CA LEU A 27 2.77 -2.36 15.40
C LEU A 27 3.71 -1.56 14.51
N ARG A 28 4.17 -2.19 13.41
CA ARG A 28 4.94 -1.54 12.38
C ARG A 28 4.18 -1.63 11.07
N VAL A 29 3.77 -0.50 10.53
CA VAL A 29 3.00 -0.41 9.29
C VAL A 29 3.92 0.08 8.19
N ILE A 30 4.09 -0.75 7.16
CA ILE A 30 4.96 -0.48 6.01
C ILE A 30 4.08 -0.44 4.77
N GLU A 31 4.30 0.58 3.95
CA GLU A 31 3.66 0.71 2.65
C GLU A 31 4.69 0.83 1.54
N THR A 32 4.42 0.15 0.43
CA THR A 32 4.96 0.44 -0.90
C THR A 32 3.85 1.02 -1.76
N SER A 33 4.17 1.94 -2.65
CA SER A 33 3.26 2.53 -3.63
C SER A 33 3.96 2.70 -4.97
N ASP A 34 3.19 2.66 -6.04
CA ASP A 34 3.69 3.03 -7.38
C ASP A 34 5.00 2.30 -7.74
N VAL A 35 5.01 1.00 -7.46
CA VAL A 35 6.20 0.16 -7.65
C VAL A 35 6.58 0.06 -9.12
N HIS A 36 5.58 0.11 -10.03
CA HIS A 36 5.77 0.11 -11.48
C HIS A 36 6.72 -0.99 -11.98
N GLY A 37 6.53 -2.22 -11.49
CA GLY A 37 7.35 -3.36 -11.88
C GLY A 37 8.79 -3.33 -11.40
N SER A 38 9.15 -2.43 -10.47
CA SER A 38 10.49 -2.34 -9.89
C SER A 38 10.73 -3.47 -8.86
N PHE A 39 10.58 -4.72 -9.31
CA PHE A 39 10.75 -5.90 -8.45
C PHE A 39 12.22 -6.23 -8.25
N PHE A 40 13.02 -6.15 -9.31
CA PHE A 40 14.40 -6.61 -9.38
C PHE A 40 15.39 -5.44 -9.44
N PRO A 41 16.63 -5.61 -8.96
CA PRO A 41 17.64 -4.55 -8.93
C PRO A 41 18.26 -4.27 -10.31
N TYR A 42 17.44 -4.30 -11.36
CA TYR A 42 17.84 -4.11 -12.74
C TYR A 42 16.74 -3.39 -13.53
N ASP A 43 17.13 -2.36 -14.26
CA ASP A 43 16.30 -1.65 -15.23
C ASP A 43 16.44 -2.36 -16.59
N PHE A 44 15.42 -3.13 -16.96
CA PHE A 44 15.41 -3.91 -18.20
C PHE A 44 15.30 -3.03 -19.46
N ILE A 45 14.81 -1.80 -19.33
CA ILE A 45 14.72 -0.84 -20.45
C ILE A 45 16.10 -0.27 -20.75
N ASN A 46 16.77 0.26 -19.73
CA ASN A 46 18.07 0.92 -19.88
C ASN A 46 19.24 -0.02 -19.67
N ARG A 47 19.01 -1.30 -19.37
CA ARG A 47 20.00 -2.36 -19.16
C ARG A 47 21.08 -1.98 -18.14
N LYS A 48 20.67 -1.48 -16.98
CA LYS A 48 21.57 -1.01 -15.91
C LYS A 48 21.03 -1.36 -14.52
N PRO A 49 21.89 -1.39 -13.49
CA PRO A 49 21.43 -1.56 -12.12
C PRO A 49 20.40 -0.50 -11.73
N LYS A 50 19.40 -0.90 -10.92
CA LYS A 50 18.34 -0.05 -10.37
C LYS A 50 18.43 -0.04 -8.84
N ALA A 51 18.34 1.15 -8.22
CA ALA A 51 18.48 1.30 -6.78
C ALA A 51 17.17 0.96 -6.03
N GLY A 52 16.02 1.49 -6.50
CA GLY A 52 14.71 1.20 -5.93
C GLY A 52 14.18 -0.14 -6.43
N THR A 53 13.92 -1.09 -5.54
CA THR A 53 13.41 -2.42 -5.90
C THR A 53 12.73 -3.11 -4.72
N LEU A 54 11.73 -3.96 -5.01
CA LEU A 54 11.11 -4.80 -3.97
C LEU A 54 12.09 -5.82 -3.36
N ALA A 55 13.14 -6.21 -4.07
CA ALA A 55 14.19 -7.07 -3.50
C ALA A 55 14.92 -6.40 -2.31
N ARG A 56 15.03 -5.06 -2.29
CA ARG A 56 15.58 -4.31 -1.14
C ARG A 56 14.53 -4.05 -0.07
N VAL A 57 13.29 -3.76 -0.47
CA VAL A 57 12.16 -3.65 0.46
C VAL A 57 11.98 -4.97 1.22
N SER A 58 12.13 -6.12 0.54
CA SER A 58 12.06 -7.44 1.18
C SER A 58 13.07 -7.58 2.32
N SER A 59 14.34 -7.21 2.11
CA SER A 59 15.35 -7.22 3.17
C SER A 59 14.95 -6.31 4.33
N TYR A 60 14.49 -5.09 4.03
CA TYR A 60 14.05 -4.12 5.04
C TYR A 60 12.90 -4.69 5.89
N VAL A 61 11.88 -5.23 5.25
CA VAL A 61 10.71 -5.83 5.93
C VAL A 61 11.11 -7.05 6.74
N ASN A 62 11.99 -7.89 6.20
CA ASN A 62 12.49 -9.08 6.89
C ASN A 62 13.27 -8.71 8.16
N ASP A 63 14.04 -7.63 8.16
CA ASP A 63 14.73 -7.13 9.36
C ASP A 63 13.72 -6.62 10.41
N LEU A 64 12.68 -5.92 10.01
CA LEU A 64 11.60 -5.51 10.92
C LEU A 64 10.87 -6.72 11.51
N ARG A 65 10.60 -7.76 10.71
CA ARG A 65 9.95 -8.99 11.16
C ARG A 65 10.76 -9.78 12.21
N LYS A 66 12.08 -9.63 12.25
CA LYS A 66 12.92 -10.21 13.33
C LYS A 66 12.54 -9.63 14.69
N THR A 67 12.21 -8.33 14.75
CA THR A 67 11.87 -7.63 15.99
C THR A 67 10.37 -7.63 16.27
N TYR A 68 9.55 -7.26 15.28
CA TYR A 68 8.11 -7.05 15.43
C TYR A 68 7.28 -8.29 15.11
N LYS A 69 7.87 -9.32 14.49
CA LYS A 69 7.20 -10.58 14.10
C LYS A 69 5.92 -10.31 13.29
N ASP A 70 4.80 -10.88 13.73
CA ASP A 70 3.49 -10.72 13.10
C ASP A 70 2.89 -9.32 13.29
N ASN A 71 3.55 -8.45 14.08
CA ASN A 71 3.14 -7.05 14.27
C ASN A 71 3.63 -6.12 13.14
N VAL A 72 4.35 -6.64 12.15
CA VAL A 72 4.57 -5.95 10.88
C VAL A 72 3.31 -6.12 10.03
N ILE A 73 2.72 -4.99 9.62
CA ILE A 73 1.63 -4.89 8.65
C ILE A 73 2.23 -4.34 7.37
N LEU A 74 2.21 -5.11 6.30
CA LEU A 74 2.79 -4.75 5.01
C LEU A 74 1.68 -4.54 3.99
N LEU A 75 1.60 -3.34 3.41
CA LEU A 75 0.55 -2.90 2.50
C LEU A 75 1.17 -2.42 1.18
N GLU A 76 0.48 -2.67 0.08
CA GLU A 76 0.83 -2.20 -1.25
C GLU A 76 -0.28 -1.27 -1.75
N ASN A 77 0.07 -0.11 -2.29
CA ASN A 77 -0.90 0.95 -2.57
C ASN A 77 -1.20 1.15 -4.07
N GLY A 78 -1.11 0.09 -4.87
CA GLY A 78 -1.47 0.13 -6.29
C GLY A 78 -0.34 0.57 -7.23
N ASP A 79 -0.65 0.53 -8.53
CA ASP A 79 0.28 0.77 -9.62
C ASP A 79 1.48 -0.20 -9.63
N ILE A 80 1.17 -1.48 -9.48
CA ILE A 80 2.16 -2.55 -9.50
C ILE A 80 2.24 -3.26 -10.86
N LEU A 81 1.16 -3.24 -11.65
CA LEU A 81 1.04 -4.03 -12.89
C LEU A 81 1.60 -3.35 -14.13
N GLN A 82 2.05 -2.10 -14.07
CA GLN A 82 2.56 -1.35 -15.21
C GLN A 82 3.97 -0.82 -14.93
N GLY A 83 4.80 -0.62 -15.95
CA GLY A 83 6.12 0.04 -15.85
C GLY A 83 7.23 -0.75 -16.52
N GLN A 84 7.95 -1.58 -15.77
CA GLN A 84 9.08 -2.36 -16.34
C GLN A 84 8.59 -3.44 -17.32
N PRO A 85 9.43 -3.85 -18.29
CA PRO A 85 9.15 -4.96 -19.21
C PRO A 85 8.69 -6.24 -18.52
N THR A 86 9.03 -6.42 -17.25
CA THR A 86 8.56 -7.50 -16.38
C THR A 86 7.05 -7.57 -16.33
N CYS A 87 6.38 -6.44 -16.09
CA CYS A 87 4.91 -6.38 -16.05
C CYS A 87 4.35 -6.65 -17.44
N TYR A 88 4.83 -5.97 -18.48
CA TYR A 88 4.34 -6.15 -19.84
C TYR A 88 4.43 -7.61 -20.29
N TYR A 89 5.55 -8.28 -20.01
CA TYR A 89 5.77 -9.66 -20.44
C TYR A 89 4.74 -10.62 -19.83
N TYR A 90 4.48 -10.55 -18.53
CA TYR A 90 3.52 -11.44 -17.88
C TYR A 90 2.06 -11.00 -18.04
N ASN A 91 1.81 -9.73 -18.34
CA ASN A 91 0.47 -9.26 -18.62
C ASN A 91 0.00 -9.62 -20.03
N TYR A 92 0.89 -9.57 -21.06
CA TYR A 92 0.46 -9.58 -22.46
C TYR A 92 1.19 -10.59 -23.35
N VAL A 93 2.36 -11.09 -22.94
CA VAL A 93 3.16 -12.03 -23.76
C VAL A 93 3.02 -13.45 -23.21
N ASN A 94 3.43 -13.69 -21.98
CA ASN A 94 3.32 -15.00 -21.32
C ASN A 94 2.09 -15.05 -20.40
N THR A 95 0.91 -14.89 -20.98
CA THR A 95 -0.36 -14.80 -20.26
C THR A 95 -0.79 -16.11 -19.58
N GLN A 96 -0.20 -17.24 -19.95
CA GLN A 96 -0.49 -18.55 -19.34
C GLN A 96 0.27 -18.77 -18.04
N ALA A 97 1.42 -18.12 -17.87
CA ALA A 97 2.15 -18.16 -16.60
C ALA A 97 1.39 -17.38 -15.51
N ARG A 98 1.70 -17.66 -14.25
CA ARG A 98 1.27 -16.79 -13.14
C ARG A 98 1.80 -15.39 -13.33
N ASN A 99 1.05 -14.39 -12.89
CA ASN A 99 1.52 -13.01 -12.93
C ASN A 99 2.65 -12.81 -11.91
N VAL A 100 3.79 -12.33 -12.36
CA VAL A 100 4.97 -12.15 -11.51
C VAL A 100 4.72 -11.15 -10.38
N ALA A 101 3.86 -10.14 -10.58
CA ALA A 101 3.48 -9.22 -9.52
C ALA A 101 2.76 -9.96 -8.38
N SER A 102 1.81 -10.87 -8.72
CA SER A 102 1.16 -11.70 -7.70
C SER A 102 2.16 -12.57 -6.95
N ASP A 103 3.10 -13.18 -7.65
CA ASP A 103 4.10 -14.06 -7.02
C ASP A 103 5.04 -13.27 -6.08
N VAL A 104 5.45 -12.08 -6.47
CA VAL A 104 6.29 -11.20 -5.65
C VAL A 104 5.55 -10.76 -4.38
N VAL A 105 4.30 -10.32 -4.52
CA VAL A 105 3.43 -9.93 -3.40
C VAL A 105 3.21 -11.09 -2.43
N ASN A 106 2.94 -12.27 -2.97
CA ASN A 106 2.74 -13.50 -2.19
C ASN A 106 4.03 -13.91 -1.45
N TYR A 107 5.19 -13.83 -2.10
CA TYR A 107 6.49 -14.10 -1.50
C TYR A 107 6.75 -13.16 -0.31
N MET A 108 6.54 -11.87 -0.50
CA MET A 108 6.77 -10.86 0.54
C MET A 108 5.71 -10.88 1.64
N LYS A 109 4.61 -11.62 1.46
CA LYS A 109 3.49 -11.76 2.42
C LYS A 109 2.88 -10.41 2.77
N TYR A 110 2.40 -9.70 1.75
CA TYR A 110 1.60 -8.51 1.97
C TYR A 110 0.26 -8.87 2.64
N ASP A 111 -0.21 -8.01 3.53
CA ASP A 111 -1.49 -8.18 4.23
C ASP A 111 -2.68 -7.75 3.37
N ALA A 112 -2.49 -6.74 2.53
CA ALA A 112 -3.45 -6.26 1.53
C ALA A 112 -2.78 -5.42 0.45
N GLN A 113 -3.49 -5.24 -0.68
CA GLN A 113 -3.15 -4.28 -1.73
C GLN A 113 -4.30 -3.32 -1.98
N ALA A 114 -4.04 -2.06 -2.35
CA ALA A 114 -5.00 -1.21 -3.00
C ALA A 114 -4.98 -1.45 -4.52
N PHE A 115 -6.00 -0.97 -5.22
CA PHE A 115 -6.08 -1.00 -6.67
C PHE A 115 -5.60 0.35 -7.22
N GLY A 116 -4.66 0.37 -8.16
CA GLY A 116 -4.14 1.57 -8.78
C GLY A 116 -4.75 1.82 -10.17
N ASN A 117 -4.61 3.04 -10.71
CA ASN A 117 -5.12 3.37 -12.03
C ASN A 117 -4.38 2.63 -13.15
N HIS A 118 -3.07 2.43 -13.02
CA HIS A 118 -2.31 1.62 -13.96
C HIS A 118 -2.55 0.10 -13.80
N ASP A 119 -3.10 -0.33 -12.67
CA ASP A 119 -3.60 -1.70 -12.56
C ASP A 119 -4.91 -1.86 -13.35
N VAL A 120 -5.83 -0.89 -13.26
CA VAL A 120 -7.08 -0.84 -14.07
C VAL A 120 -6.74 -0.74 -15.56
N GLU A 121 -5.71 0.01 -15.95
CA GLU A 121 -5.24 0.17 -17.34
C GLU A 121 -4.97 -1.17 -18.03
N THR A 122 -4.58 -2.19 -17.29
CA THR A 122 -4.29 -3.51 -17.85
C THR A 122 -5.52 -4.25 -18.40
N GLY A 123 -6.72 -3.83 -18.01
CA GLY A 123 -7.99 -4.44 -18.40
C GLY A 123 -8.32 -5.72 -17.64
N HIS A 124 -9.60 -6.10 -17.69
CA HIS A 124 -10.15 -7.29 -17.00
C HIS A 124 -9.35 -8.59 -17.21
N PRO A 125 -8.87 -8.92 -18.40
CA PRO A 125 -8.13 -10.17 -18.58
C PRO A 125 -6.87 -10.28 -17.72
N VAL A 126 -6.24 -9.14 -17.38
CA VAL A 126 -5.02 -9.08 -16.59
C VAL A 126 -5.33 -8.91 -15.12
N TYR A 127 -6.05 -7.84 -14.73
CA TYR A 127 -6.23 -7.58 -13.30
C TYR A 127 -7.17 -8.60 -12.62
N ASP A 128 -8.16 -9.17 -13.29
CA ASP A 128 -9.00 -10.25 -12.72
C ASP A 128 -8.19 -11.51 -12.43
N LYS A 129 -7.22 -11.82 -13.31
CA LYS A 129 -6.29 -12.92 -13.10
C LYS A 129 -5.36 -12.63 -11.94
N TRP A 130 -4.76 -11.44 -11.91
CA TRP A 130 -3.88 -10.99 -10.85
C TRP A 130 -4.56 -11.04 -9.47
N ILE A 131 -5.79 -10.51 -9.33
CA ILE A 131 -6.58 -10.57 -8.10
C ILE A 131 -6.77 -12.02 -7.63
N LYS A 132 -7.07 -12.95 -8.54
CA LYS A 132 -7.27 -14.37 -8.22
C LYS A 132 -6.00 -15.09 -7.79
N GLU A 133 -4.85 -14.62 -8.23
CA GLU A 133 -3.55 -15.23 -7.94
C GLU A 133 -2.92 -14.72 -6.63
N LEU A 134 -3.44 -13.62 -6.07
CA LEU A 134 -2.99 -13.06 -4.79
C LEU A 134 -3.45 -13.88 -3.59
N ASN A 135 -2.58 -14.00 -2.59
CA ASN A 135 -2.91 -14.58 -1.29
C ASN A 135 -3.51 -13.55 -0.32
N CYS A 136 -3.35 -12.26 -0.60
CA CYS A 136 -3.95 -11.17 0.15
C CYS A 136 -5.09 -10.51 -0.66
N PRO A 137 -6.05 -9.86 0.00
CA PRO A 137 -7.12 -9.16 -0.70
C PRO A 137 -6.63 -7.88 -1.38
N VAL A 138 -7.27 -7.55 -2.50
CA VAL A 138 -7.23 -6.22 -3.11
C VAL A 138 -8.36 -5.37 -2.52
N LEU A 139 -8.08 -4.11 -2.22
CA LEU A 139 -8.98 -3.17 -1.56
C LEU A 139 -9.36 -2.03 -2.52
N GLY A 140 -10.66 -1.66 -2.50
CA GLY A 140 -11.17 -0.55 -3.31
C GLY A 140 -12.63 -0.29 -2.98
N ALA A 141 -12.89 0.42 -1.89
CA ALA A 141 -14.23 0.63 -1.35
C ALA A 141 -15.14 1.47 -2.25
N ASN A 142 -14.57 2.27 -3.14
CA ASN A 142 -15.25 3.13 -4.09
C ASN A 142 -15.26 2.60 -5.52
N ILE A 143 -14.78 1.37 -5.75
CA ILE A 143 -14.86 0.70 -7.05
C ILE A 143 -16.12 -0.17 -7.02
N ILE A 144 -17.16 0.24 -7.71
CA ILE A 144 -18.48 -0.38 -7.63
C ILE A 144 -18.76 -1.22 -8.88
N ASP A 145 -19.15 -2.47 -8.69
CA ASP A 145 -19.72 -3.30 -9.75
C ASP A 145 -21.13 -2.79 -10.09
N THR A 146 -21.33 -2.30 -11.29
CA THR A 146 -22.58 -1.68 -11.75
C THR A 146 -23.77 -2.64 -11.81
N LYS A 147 -23.51 -3.97 -11.83
CA LYS A 147 -24.58 -4.99 -11.83
C LYS A 147 -25.12 -5.25 -10.44
N THR A 148 -24.26 -5.22 -9.43
CA THR A 148 -24.63 -5.54 -8.05
C THR A 148 -24.87 -4.31 -7.20
N GLY A 149 -24.23 -3.17 -7.54
CA GLY A 149 -24.19 -1.98 -6.72
C GLY A 149 -23.28 -2.10 -5.49
N GLU A 150 -22.51 -3.19 -5.40
CA GLU A 150 -21.59 -3.46 -4.30
C GLU A 150 -20.13 -3.24 -4.74
N PRO A 151 -19.17 -3.10 -3.80
CA PRO A 151 -17.75 -2.98 -4.16
C PRO A 151 -17.27 -4.19 -4.97
N TYR A 152 -16.57 -3.91 -6.07
CA TYR A 152 -15.99 -4.91 -6.96
C TYR A 152 -14.90 -5.76 -6.31
N VAL A 153 -14.09 -5.13 -5.47
CA VAL A 153 -13.10 -5.77 -4.60
C VAL A 153 -13.45 -5.49 -3.13
N LYS A 154 -12.70 -6.04 -2.18
CA LYS A 154 -13.01 -5.81 -0.77
C LYS A 154 -12.91 -4.31 -0.42
N PRO A 155 -13.90 -3.74 0.29
CA PRO A 155 -13.81 -2.34 0.73
C PRO A 155 -12.76 -2.15 1.82
N TYR A 156 -12.64 -3.10 2.74
CA TYR A 156 -11.71 -3.09 3.86
C TYR A 156 -11.38 -4.49 4.35
N ILE A 157 -10.38 -4.58 5.21
CA ILE A 157 -10.06 -5.80 5.97
C ILE A 157 -9.89 -5.48 7.45
N ILE A 158 -10.00 -6.55 8.27
CA ILE A 158 -9.68 -6.52 9.70
C ILE A 158 -8.50 -7.44 9.97
N LEU A 159 -7.45 -6.87 10.53
CA LEU A 159 -6.27 -7.60 11.02
C LEU A 159 -6.30 -7.65 12.54
N ASN A 160 -5.91 -8.79 13.12
CA ASN A 160 -5.74 -8.93 14.56
C ASN A 160 -4.24 -9.14 14.85
N ARG A 161 -3.67 -8.24 15.64
CA ARG A 161 -2.25 -8.27 16.01
C ARG A 161 -2.12 -8.17 17.53
N GLU A 162 -1.74 -9.23 18.19
CA GLU A 162 -1.65 -9.31 19.66
C GLU A 162 -2.91 -8.81 20.40
N GLY A 163 -4.11 -9.08 19.85
CA GLY A 163 -5.38 -8.65 20.42
C GLY A 163 -5.73 -7.19 20.18
N VAL A 164 -4.99 -6.50 19.31
CA VAL A 164 -5.35 -5.21 18.74
C VAL A 164 -6.07 -5.45 17.41
N LYS A 165 -7.24 -4.84 17.23
CA LYS A 165 -8.02 -4.90 16.00
C LYS A 165 -7.67 -3.70 15.12
N VAL A 166 -7.12 -3.98 13.93
CA VAL A 166 -6.73 -2.97 12.94
C VAL A 166 -7.65 -3.09 11.73
N ALA A 167 -8.34 -2.01 11.36
CA ALA A 167 -9.06 -1.91 10.10
C ALA A 167 -8.17 -1.25 9.03
N VAL A 168 -8.19 -1.78 7.81
CA VAL A 168 -7.51 -1.19 6.65
C VAL A 168 -8.55 -0.96 5.57
N LEU A 169 -8.82 0.31 5.22
CA LEU A 169 -9.79 0.74 4.20
C LEU A 169 -9.03 1.16 2.93
N GLY A 170 -9.40 0.59 1.77
CA GLY A 170 -8.81 0.93 0.48
C GLY A 170 -9.67 1.87 -0.34
N LEU A 171 -9.06 2.83 -1.03
CA LEU A 171 -9.72 3.72 -2.01
C LEU A 171 -8.83 3.91 -3.24
N LEU A 172 -9.48 4.17 -4.38
CA LEU A 172 -8.87 4.49 -5.66
C LEU A 172 -9.30 5.88 -6.11
N THR A 173 -8.42 6.63 -6.79
CA THR A 173 -8.82 7.86 -7.48
C THR A 173 -10.03 7.60 -8.39
N PRO A 174 -11.07 8.44 -8.35
CA PRO A 174 -12.24 8.28 -9.20
C PRO A 174 -12.02 8.78 -10.64
N ALA A 175 -10.87 9.32 -10.95
CA ALA A 175 -10.58 9.96 -12.25
C ALA A 175 -10.32 8.96 -13.40
N ILE A 176 -10.44 7.67 -13.16
CA ILE A 176 -10.22 6.58 -14.14
C ILE A 176 -10.86 6.85 -15.52
N PRO A 177 -12.13 7.30 -15.64
CA PRO A 177 -12.77 7.53 -16.93
C PRO A 177 -12.16 8.69 -17.77
N ASN A 178 -11.32 9.53 -17.14
CA ASN A 178 -10.65 10.63 -17.89
C ASN A 178 -9.43 10.13 -18.68
N TRP A 179 -8.84 9.01 -18.26
CA TRP A 179 -7.59 8.51 -18.85
C TRP A 179 -7.77 7.23 -19.64
N LEU A 180 -8.71 6.38 -19.20
CA LEU A 180 -8.84 5.02 -19.69
C LEU A 180 -10.14 4.84 -20.48
N THR A 181 -10.05 4.12 -21.59
CA THR A 181 -11.21 3.74 -22.39
C THR A 181 -12.11 2.75 -21.64
N GLU A 182 -13.42 2.87 -21.78
CA GLU A 182 -14.42 2.15 -21.01
C GLU A 182 -14.27 0.62 -21.07
N ASN A 183 -13.74 0.08 -22.17
CA ASN A 183 -13.53 -1.37 -22.31
C ASN A 183 -12.53 -1.95 -21.28
N LEU A 184 -11.64 -1.14 -20.71
CA LEU A 184 -10.67 -1.57 -19.69
C LEU A 184 -11.31 -1.72 -18.31
N TRP A 185 -12.34 -0.94 -18.01
CA TRP A 185 -13.07 -0.92 -16.74
C TRP A 185 -14.57 -1.16 -16.88
N SER A 186 -14.98 -1.85 -17.96
CA SER A 186 -16.40 -2.11 -18.27
C SER A 186 -17.13 -2.77 -17.11
N GLY A 187 -18.31 -2.25 -16.76
CA GLY A 187 -19.09 -2.76 -15.63
C GLY A 187 -18.65 -2.24 -14.26
N LEU A 188 -17.69 -1.33 -14.22
CA LEU A 188 -17.27 -0.65 -12.98
C LEU A 188 -17.76 0.81 -12.96
N HIS A 189 -17.91 1.35 -11.78
CA HIS A 189 -18.15 2.76 -11.49
C HIS A 189 -17.26 3.19 -10.32
N PHE A 190 -16.74 4.43 -10.38
CA PHE A 190 -15.82 4.95 -9.38
C PHE A 190 -16.50 6.06 -8.59
N GLU A 191 -16.86 5.78 -7.32
CA GLU A 191 -17.49 6.75 -6.44
C GLU A 191 -16.50 7.80 -5.92
N ASN A 192 -17.01 8.97 -5.58
CA ASN A 192 -16.23 10.00 -4.88
C ASN A 192 -15.60 9.43 -3.59
N MET A 193 -14.29 9.66 -3.40
CA MET A 193 -13.52 9.08 -2.29
C MET A 193 -14.05 9.51 -0.91
N VAL A 194 -14.37 10.80 -0.73
CA VAL A 194 -14.84 11.33 0.56
C VAL A 194 -16.20 10.71 0.93
N THR A 195 -17.09 10.59 -0.05
CA THR A 195 -18.42 10.00 0.14
C THR A 195 -18.32 8.52 0.51
N SER A 196 -17.53 7.78 -0.26
CA SER A 196 -17.30 6.35 -0.02
C SER A 196 -16.58 6.11 1.32
N ALA A 197 -15.54 6.92 1.62
CA ALA A 197 -14.86 6.85 2.92
C ALA A 197 -15.80 7.09 4.10
N ARG A 198 -16.70 8.07 4.04
CA ARG A 198 -17.70 8.31 5.11
C ARG A 198 -18.64 7.12 5.29
N LYS A 199 -19.14 6.54 4.21
CA LYS A 199 -20.01 5.35 4.23
C LYS A 199 -19.32 4.19 4.93
N TRP A 200 -18.10 3.86 4.50
CA TRP A 200 -17.38 2.71 5.01
C TRP A 200 -16.77 2.93 6.39
N MET A 201 -16.30 4.13 6.71
CA MET A 201 -15.87 4.46 8.08
C MET A 201 -16.99 4.29 9.08
N LYS A 202 -18.21 4.79 8.77
CA LYS A 202 -19.37 4.56 9.61
C LYS A 202 -19.64 3.07 9.82
N HIS A 203 -19.64 2.28 8.74
CA HIS A 203 -19.83 0.83 8.82
C HIS A 203 -18.78 0.16 9.71
N ILE A 204 -17.49 0.49 9.51
CA ILE A 204 -16.37 -0.05 10.28
C ILE A 204 -16.52 0.29 11.77
N GLN A 205 -16.82 1.54 12.10
CA GLN A 205 -16.96 1.97 13.50
C GLN A 205 -18.15 1.31 14.20
N GLU A 206 -19.29 1.15 13.53
CA GLU A 206 -20.50 0.55 14.10
C GLU A 206 -20.36 -0.97 14.28
N ASN A 207 -19.80 -1.67 13.28
CA ASN A 207 -19.83 -3.14 13.24
C ASN A 207 -18.52 -3.77 13.72
N GLU A 208 -17.36 -3.18 13.38
CA GLU A 208 -16.07 -3.77 13.68
C GLU A 208 -15.44 -3.24 14.97
N LYS A 209 -15.62 -1.96 15.26
CA LYS A 209 -15.07 -1.27 16.45
C LYS A 209 -13.55 -1.48 16.56
N PRO A 210 -12.77 -1.10 15.57
CA PRO A 210 -11.33 -1.28 15.55
C PRO A 210 -10.64 -0.40 16.60
N ASP A 211 -9.44 -0.83 17.02
CA ASP A 211 -8.54 -0.03 17.86
C ASP A 211 -7.71 0.96 17.03
N VAL A 212 -7.43 0.59 15.77
CA VAL A 212 -6.65 1.37 14.80
C VAL A 212 -7.34 1.32 13.44
N VAL A 213 -7.37 2.44 12.72
CA VAL A 213 -7.85 2.50 11.33
C VAL A 213 -6.78 3.11 10.44
N ILE A 214 -6.45 2.38 9.37
CA ILE A 214 -5.49 2.77 8.34
C ILE A 214 -6.26 2.94 7.03
N GLY A 215 -6.05 4.09 6.35
CA GLY A 215 -6.42 4.27 4.96
C GLY A 215 -5.27 3.86 4.05
N VAL A 216 -5.54 3.17 2.94
CA VAL A 216 -4.58 2.91 1.85
C VAL A 216 -5.24 3.41 0.58
N PHE A 217 -4.79 4.56 0.09
CA PHE A 217 -5.48 5.31 -0.96
C PHE A 217 -4.58 5.49 -2.17
N HIS A 218 -4.94 4.89 -3.29
CA HIS A 218 -4.28 5.19 -4.55
C HIS A 218 -4.90 6.44 -5.17
N SER A 219 -4.48 7.58 -4.66
CA SER A 219 -4.87 8.94 -5.02
C SER A 219 -3.84 9.88 -4.42
N GLY A 220 -3.42 10.91 -5.13
CA GLY A 220 -2.42 11.84 -4.65
C GLY A 220 -2.87 12.71 -3.48
N LYS A 221 -2.02 13.63 -3.11
CA LYS A 221 -2.17 14.48 -1.93
C LYS A 221 -3.45 15.31 -1.97
N ASP A 222 -3.56 16.20 -2.94
CA ASP A 222 -4.71 17.08 -3.20
C ASP A 222 -4.64 17.66 -4.62
N GLY A 223 -5.78 17.97 -5.22
CA GLY A 223 -5.87 18.64 -6.54
C GLY A 223 -6.05 17.68 -7.71
N GLY A 224 -5.16 17.73 -8.71
CA GLY A 224 -5.31 16.99 -9.96
C GLY A 224 -6.54 17.44 -10.75
N ILE A 225 -7.28 16.52 -11.36
CA ILE A 225 -8.53 16.79 -12.04
C ILE A 225 -9.64 17.03 -11.02
N VAL A 226 -10.21 18.22 -11.03
CA VAL A 226 -11.32 18.59 -10.14
C VAL A 226 -12.58 18.84 -10.97
N THR A 227 -13.63 18.08 -10.66
CA THR A 227 -14.96 18.20 -11.25
C THR A 227 -16.01 18.47 -10.15
N PRO A 228 -17.26 18.79 -10.48
CA PRO A 228 -18.32 18.88 -9.48
C PRO A 228 -18.56 17.56 -8.73
N GLU A 229 -18.28 16.41 -9.35
CA GLU A 229 -18.56 15.08 -8.84
C GLU A 229 -17.42 14.54 -7.99
N TYR A 230 -16.16 14.86 -8.33
CA TYR A 230 -14.99 14.33 -7.65
C TYR A 230 -13.74 15.19 -7.81
N GLU A 231 -12.74 14.87 -7.01
CA GLU A 231 -11.35 15.35 -7.05
C GLU A 231 -10.44 14.14 -7.24
N GLU A 232 -9.50 14.22 -8.19
CA GLU A 232 -8.56 13.14 -8.51
C GLU A 232 -7.69 12.79 -7.30
N ASP A 233 -7.04 13.82 -6.73
CA ASP A 233 -6.16 13.71 -5.59
C ASP A 233 -6.87 14.22 -4.34
N ALA A 234 -7.40 13.27 -3.55
CA ALA A 234 -8.28 13.60 -2.42
C ALA A 234 -7.82 12.97 -1.09
N SER A 235 -6.60 12.42 -1.01
CA SER A 235 -6.15 11.68 0.17
C SER A 235 -6.14 12.52 1.43
N LEU A 236 -5.58 13.75 1.39
CA LEU A 236 -5.60 14.64 2.54
C LEU A 236 -6.99 15.20 2.84
N ARG A 237 -7.84 15.35 1.81
CA ARG A 237 -9.22 15.74 2.01
C ARG A 237 -10.00 14.68 2.76
N VAL A 238 -9.85 13.40 2.40
CA VAL A 238 -10.43 12.28 3.16
C VAL A 238 -9.92 12.29 4.59
N ALA A 239 -8.61 12.42 4.82
CA ALA A 239 -8.01 12.45 6.16
C ALA A 239 -8.57 13.59 7.03
N LYS A 240 -8.83 14.76 6.44
CA LYS A 240 -9.37 15.94 7.14
C LYS A 240 -10.87 15.83 7.40
N GLU A 241 -11.66 15.41 6.39
CA GLU A 241 -13.11 15.48 6.43
C GLU A 241 -13.80 14.22 6.98
N VAL A 242 -13.09 13.07 7.00
CA VAL A 242 -13.63 11.79 7.47
C VAL A 242 -12.94 11.38 8.76
N PRO A 243 -13.55 11.65 9.94
CA PRO A 243 -12.91 11.29 11.20
C PRO A 243 -12.84 9.78 11.40
N GLY A 244 -11.81 9.34 12.13
CA GLY A 244 -11.63 7.93 12.50
C GLY A 244 -10.34 7.31 12.01
N PHE A 245 -9.66 7.87 11.01
CA PHE A 245 -8.33 7.42 10.59
C PHE A 245 -7.25 7.82 11.59
N ASP A 246 -6.30 6.91 11.82
CA ASP A 246 -5.06 7.15 12.56
C ASP A 246 -3.91 7.44 11.60
N ILE A 247 -3.91 6.73 10.46
CA ILE A 247 -2.91 6.84 9.40
C ILE A 247 -3.66 6.83 8.06
N VAL A 248 -3.23 7.66 7.13
CA VAL A 248 -3.55 7.60 5.71
C VAL A 248 -2.26 7.41 4.95
N LEU A 249 -2.12 6.25 4.33
CA LEU A 249 -1.06 5.89 3.40
C LEU A 249 -1.59 6.18 2.00
N PHE A 250 -0.80 6.84 1.15
CA PHE A 250 -1.28 7.23 -0.16
C PHE A 250 -0.15 7.28 -1.21
N GLY A 251 -0.48 7.46 -2.49
CA GLY A 251 0.44 7.47 -3.62
C GLY A 251 -0.18 8.10 -4.84
N HIS A 252 0.10 7.62 -6.06
CA HIS A 252 -0.41 8.10 -7.35
C HIS A 252 0.34 9.32 -7.91
N ASP A 253 0.55 10.37 -7.13
CA ASP A 253 1.20 11.60 -7.59
C ASP A 253 2.75 11.51 -7.61
N HIS A 254 3.31 10.38 -7.16
CA HIS A 254 4.74 10.10 -7.08
C HIS A 254 5.54 11.10 -6.22
N THR A 255 4.88 11.76 -5.27
CA THR A 255 5.46 12.85 -4.47
C THR A 255 5.63 12.42 -3.02
N ARG A 256 6.85 12.48 -2.50
CA ARG A 256 7.12 12.14 -1.10
C ARG A 256 6.38 13.07 -0.15
N CYS A 257 5.59 12.51 0.74
CA CYS A 257 4.87 13.26 1.76
C CYS A 257 4.99 12.59 3.14
N ASN A 258 5.27 13.38 4.16
CA ASN A 258 5.19 12.99 5.57
C ASN A 258 4.61 14.18 6.35
N GLU A 259 3.30 14.19 6.50
CA GLU A 259 2.57 15.27 7.12
C GLU A 259 1.62 14.74 8.21
N THR A 260 1.28 15.60 9.15
CA THR A 260 0.19 15.37 10.09
C THR A 260 -0.89 16.41 9.82
N VAL A 261 -2.09 15.95 9.50
CA VAL A 261 -3.25 16.82 9.35
C VAL A 261 -4.16 16.71 10.57
N THR A 262 -4.95 17.75 10.81
CA THR A 262 -5.98 17.73 11.86
C THR A 262 -7.34 17.52 11.19
N ASN A 263 -8.08 16.50 11.63
CA ASN A 263 -9.41 16.22 11.10
C ASN A 263 -10.48 17.12 11.71
N VAL A 264 -11.71 17.02 11.21
CA VAL A 264 -12.87 17.83 11.66
C VAL A 264 -13.23 17.64 13.15
N GLU A 265 -12.72 16.60 13.81
CA GLU A 265 -12.87 16.38 15.26
C GLU A 265 -11.68 16.92 16.07
N GLY A 266 -10.73 17.59 15.44
CA GLY A 266 -9.52 18.10 16.10
C GLY A 266 -8.46 17.03 16.41
N LYS A 267 -8.57 15.83 15.81
CA LYS A 267 -7.60 14.73 16.02
C LYS A 267 -6.54 14.71 14.93
N PRO A 268 -5.27 14.38 15.29
CA PRO A 268 -4.21 14.24 14.30
C PRO A 268 -4.39 12.96 13.47
N VAL A 269 -4.08 13.04 12.18
CA VAL A 269 -3.98 11.91 11.24
C VAL A 269 -2.62 12.00 10.58
N ILE A 270 -1.84 10.93 10.66
CA ILE A 270 -0.53 10.82 9.99
C ILE A 270 -0.78 10.47 8.51
N CYS A 271 -0.21 11.26 7.60
CA CYS A 271 -0.35 11.09 6.16
C CYS A 271 1.02 10.85 5.54
N LEU A 272 1.20 9.71 4.88
CA LEU A 272 2.49 9.29 4.31
C LEU A 272 2.32 8.88 2.85
N ASP A 273 3.26 9.33 2.01
CA ASP A 273 3.46 8.87 0.63
C ASP A 273 4.95 8.58 0.40
N PRO A 274 5.33 7.36 0.05
CA PRO A 274 6.73 6.99 -0.18
C PRO A 274 7.25 7.40 -1.56
N ALA A 275 6.42 8.02 -2.40
CA ALA A 275 6.62 8.19 -3.83
C ALA A 275 6.67 6.83 -4.56
N ASN A 276 7.51 6.68 -5.58
CA ASN A 276 7.42 5.59 -6.54
C ASN A 276 8.68 4.72 -6.63
N ASN A 277 8.60 3.67 -7.46
CA ASN A 277 9.73 2.82 -7.86
C ASN A 277 10.46 2.14 -6.69
N ALA A 278 9.79 1.95 -5.55
CA ALA A 278 10.36 1.33 -4.35
C ALA A 278 11.72 1.95 -3.94
N LEU A 279 11.88 3.29 -4.10
CA LEU A 279 13.05 4.03 -3.63
C LEU A 279 12.98 4.26 -2.11
N SER A 280 11.78 4.41 -1.61
CA SER A 280 11.46 4.52 -0.18
C SER A 280 10.19 3.75 0.15
N VAL A 281 9.94 3.55 1.42
CA VAL A 281 8.70 3.01 1.96
C VAL A 281 8.14 3.97 3.00
N ALA A 282 6.81 4.07 3.08
CA ALA A 282 6.20 4.66 4.26
C ALA A 282 6.36 3.67 5.42
N ASP A 283 6.72 4.18 6.59
CA ASP A 283 7.06 3.38 7.76
C ASP A 283 6.53 4.05 9.02
N ALA A 284 5.42 3.54 9.54
CA ALA A 284 4.80 4.06 10.74
C ALA A 284 4.89 3.07 11.91
N GLU A 285 5.28 3.58 13.08
CA GLU A 285 5.19 2.84 14.34
C GLU A 285 3.95 3.28 15.12
N ILE A 286 3.11 2.31 15.49
CA ILE A 286 1.96 2.52 16.37
C ILE A 286 2.28 1.87 17.71
N THR A 287 2.35 2.67 18.78
CA THR A 287 2.51 2.19 20.15
C THR A 287 1.16 2.28 20.86
N LEU A 288 0.65 1.13 21.32
CA LEU A 288 -0.63 1.04 22.02
C LEU A 288 -0.41 0.61 23.46
N THR A 289 -1.04 1.31 24.38
CA THR A 289 -1.12 0.95 25.79
C THR A 289 -2.45 0.25 26.05
N LEU A 290 -2.39 -1.00 26.55
CA LEU A 290 -3.58 -1.79 26.86
C LEU A 290 -3.68 -1.99 28.37
N ASN A 291 -4.83 -1.65 28.92
CA ASN A 291 -5.14 -1.88 30.33
C ASN A 291 -6.21 -2.95 30.49
N LYS A 292 -6.05 -3.76 31.54
CA LYS A 292 -7.02 -4.81 31.88
C LYS A 292 -8.29 -4.17 32.47
N LYS A 293 -9.41 -4.26 31.75
CA LYS A 293 -10.72 -3.73 32.19
C LYS A 293 -11.78 -4.83 32.23
N LYS A 294 -12.81 -4.64 33.02
CA LYS A 294 -13.96 -5.53 33.04
C LYS A 294 -14.96 -5.02 32.00
N VAL A 295 -15.19 -5.80 30.94
CA VAL A 295 -16.14 -5.51 29.86
C VAL A 295 -17.12 -6.66 29.78
N ASN A 296 -18.42 -6.37 29.88
CA ASN A 296 -19.48 -7.39 29.89
C ASN A 296 -19.22 -8.54 30.90
N GLY A 297 -18.74 -8.18 32.10
CA GLY A 297 -18.45 -9.14 33.18
C GLY A 297 -17.11 -9.88 33.06
N LYS A 298 -16.42 -9.86 31.94
CA LYS A 298 -15.12 -10.53 31.69
C LYS A 298 -13.96 -9.54 31.73
N LYS A 299 -12.82 -9.95 32.30
CA LYS A 299 -11.59 -9.17 32.27
C LYS A 299 -10.93 -9.35 30.91
N GLN A 300 -10.74 -8.24 30.17
CA GLN A 300 -10.03 -8.21 28.90
C GLN A 300 -9.11 -6.98 28.79
N TYR A 301 -8.11 -7.07 27.90
CA TYR A 301 -7.28 -5.92 27.58
C TYR A 301 -8.04 -4.99 26.63
N VAL A 302 -8.00 -3.69 26.93
CA VAL A 302 -8.62 -2.63 26.12
C VAL A 302 -7.57 -1.57 25.88
N VAL A 303 -7.44 -1.11 24.66
CA VAL A 303 -6.57 0.02 24.29
C VAL A 303 -7.03 1.26 25.04
N THR A 304 -6.12 1.91 25.75
CA THR A 304 -6.40 3.12 26.54
C THR A 304 -5.57 4.32 26.11
N ASP A 305 -4.49 4.08 25.37
CA ASP A 305 -3.67 5.13 24.77
C ASP A 305 -3.06 4.61 23.48
N LYS A 306 -2.87 5.53 22.52
CA LYS A 306 -2.31 5.25 21.20
C LYS A 306 -1.43 6.40 20.75
N LYS A 307 -0.22 6.08 20.33
CA LYS A 307 0.73 7.02 19.73
C LYS A 307 1.14 6.50 18.36
N VAL A 308 1.08 7.36 17.35
CA VAL A 308 1.51 7.06 15.98
C VAL A 308 2.66 7.98 15.62
N VAL A 309 3.71 7.41 15.00
CA VAL A 309 4.86 8.15 14.47
C VAL A 309 5.10 7.66 13.05
N GLY A 310 5.02 8.57 12.08
CA GLY A 310 5.27 8.30 10.66
C GLY A 310 6.69 8.69 10.25
N ASN A 311 7.25 7.95 9.31
CA ASN A 311 8.53 8.19 8.67
C ASN A 311 8.50 7.72 7.21
N LEU A 312 9.45 8.21 6.40
CA LEU A 312 9.75 7.68 5.06
C LEU A 312 11.16 7.09 5.09
N ALA A 313 11.28 5.78 4.97
CA ALA A 313 12.55 5.09 5.01
C ALA A 313 13.12 4.92 3.59
N ASP A 314 14.32 5.45 3.35
CA ASP A 314 15.10 5.19 2.12
C ASP A 314 15.62 3.76 2.14
N VAL A 315 15.20 2.93 1.17
CA VAL A 315 15.60 1.53 1.07
C VAL A 315 16.68 1.29 0.02
N THR A 316 17.12 2.32 -0.68
CA THR A 316 18.10 2.20 -1.78
C THR A 316 19.45 1.62 -1.36
N LYS A 317 19.79 1.74 -0.08
CA LYS A 317 21.02 1.22 0.53
C LYS A 317 20.83 -0.09 1.30
N CYS A 318 19.61 -0.58 1.43
CA CYS A 318 19.37 -1.89 2.02
C CYS A 318 20.02 -2.99 1.18
N PRO A 319 20.50 -4.08 1.78
CA PRO A 319 21.00 -5.21 0.99
C PRO A 319 19.89 -5.76 0.10
N ILE A 320 20.28 -6.40 -1.00
CA ILE A 320 19.34 -7.15 -1.84
C ILE A 320 19.04 -8.46 -1.10
N ASP A 321 17.77 -8.86 -1.07
CA ASP A 321 17.35 -10.15 -0.54
C ASP A 321 17.77 -11.26 -1.52
N GLU A 322 18.77 -12.05 -1.14
CA GLU A 322 19.33 -13.11 -2.00
C GLU A 322 18.34 -14.26 -2.23
N GLU A 323 17.52 -14.61 -1.23
CA GLU A 323 16.49 -15.65 -1.39
C GLU A 323 15.35 -15.18 -2.31
N PHE A 324 14.99 -13.90 -2.24
CA PHE A 324 14.09 -13.27 -3.22
C PHE A 324 14.66 -13.41 -4.63
N MET A 325 15.92 -13.01 -4.84
CA MET A 325 16.55 -13.08 -6.16
C MET A 325 16.64 -14.50 -6.69
N LYS A 326 16.97 -15.46 -5.83
CA LYS A 326 17.03 -16.89 -6.19
C LYS A 326 15.65 -17.44 -6.57
N THR A 327 14.62 -17.03 -5.83
CA THR A 327 13.23 -17.46 -6.07
C THR A 327 12.75 -17.02 -7.46
N PHE A 328 13.11 -15.80 -7.87
CA PHE A 328 12.67 -15.18 -9.13
C PHE A 328 13.69 -15.25 -10.27
N GLU A 329 14.80 -16.01 -10.10
CA GLU A 329 15.81 -16.20 -11.14
C GLU A 329 15.22 -16.69 -12.48
N PRO A 330 14.28 -17.66 -12.53
CA PRO A 330 13.66 -18.10 -13.78
C PRO A 330 12.92 -16.97 -14.50
N GLN A 331 12.13 -16.16 -13.79
CA GLN A 331 11.38 -15.05 -14.36
C GLN A 331 12.32 -13.97 -14.89
N ILE A 332 13.40 -13.66 -14.15
CA ILE A 332 14.44 -12.72 -14.59
C ILE A 332 15.10 -13.20 -15.89
N ALA A 333 15.39 -14.50 -16.00
CA ALA A 333 15.98 -15.08 -17.21
C ALA A 333 15.04 -14.99 -18.41
N GLU A 334 13.74 -15.28 -18.24
CA GLU A 334 12.73 -15.14 -19.29
C GLU A 334 12.62 -13.69 -19.79
N ILE A 335 12.60 -12.72 -18.88
CA ILE A 335 12.51 -11.31 -19.25
C ILE A 335 13.77 -10.86 -19.99
N ASN A 336 14.96 -11.25 -19.52
CA ASN A 336 16.22 -10.96 -20.21
C ASN A 336 16.23 -11.54 -21.62
N GLN A 337 15.74 -12.77 -21.81
CA GLN A 337 15.61 -13.38 -23.13
C GLN A 337 14.64 -12.60 -24.02
N TYR A 338 13.49 -12.18 -23.46
CA TYR A 338 12.49 -11.41 -24.19
C TYR A 338 13.02 -10.05 -24.66
N VAL A 339 13.55 -9.23 -23.73
CA VAL A 339 14.05 -7.88 -24.06
C VAL A 339 15.39 -7.93 -24.82
N GLY A 340 16.11 -9.04 -24.74
CA GLY A 340 17.37 -9.26 -25.46
C GLY A 340 17.21 -9.64 -26.93
N LYS A 341 15.99 -10.01 -27.35
CA LYS A 341 15.71 -10.45 -28.72
C LYS A 341 15.91 -9.30 -29.69
N GLN A 342 16.80 -9.50 -30.68
CA GLN A 342 16.94 -8.54 -31.78
C GLN A 342 15.71 -8.61 -32.68
N ILE A 343 14.99 -7.49 -32.84
CA ILE A 343 13.78 -7.38 -33.66
C ILE A 343 14.05 -6.63 -34.98
N GLY A 344 15.18 -5.93 -35.08
CA GLY A 344 15.55 -5.19 -36.29
C GLY A 344 16.86 -4.42 -36.13
N THR A 345 17.24 -3.70 -37.15
CA THR A 345 18.38 -2.78 -37.15
C THR A 345 18.00 -1.50 -37.89
N PHE A 346 18.47 -0.37 -37.36
CA PHE A 346 18.41 0.90 -38.05
C PHE A 346 19.66 1.12 -38.87
N LYS A 347 19.51 1.62 -40.09
CA LYS A 347 20.66 2.01 -40.93
C LYS A 347 21.34 3.28 -40.43
N ASN A 348 20.54 4.19 -39.84
CA ASN A 348 20.98 5.49 -39.35
C ASN A 348 20.54 5.66 -37.87
N THR A 349 21.24 6.55 -37.17
CA THR A 349 20.82 6.96 -35.83
C THR A 349 19.47 7.72 -35.88
N ILE A 350 18.54 7.37 -35.02
CA ILE A 350 17.27 8.06 -34.82
C ILE A 350 17.35 8.81 -33.49
N HIS A 351 17.10 10.12 -33.52
CA HIS A 351 17.16 10.96 -32.33
C HIS A 351 15.74 11.29 -31.82
N SER A 352 15.40 10.80 -30.63
CA SER A 352 14.10 11.09 -30.00
C SER A 352 13.86 12.58 -29.71
N ARG A 353 14.94 13.35 -29.54
CA ARG A 353 14.90 14.80 -29.30
C ARG A 353 14.18 15.57 -30.40
N GLU A 354 14.21 15.07 -31.64
CA GLU A 354 13.57 15.71 -32.79
C GLU A 354 12.03 15.66 -32.68
N SER A 355 11.47 14.73 -31.91
CA SER A 355 10.03 14.58 -31.72
C SER A 355 9.35 15.81 -31.08
N PHE A 356 10.10 16.63 -30.36
CA PHE A 356 9.60 17.87 -29.77
C PHE A 356 9.33 19.00 -30.80
N PHE A 357 9.86 18.85 -32.00
CA PHE A 357 9.81 19.89 -33.02
C PHE A 357 8.90 19.55 -34.20
N GLY A 358 8.20 18.42 -34.17
CA GLY A 358 7.25 18.01 -35.20
C GLY A 358 7.54 16.62 -35.78
N SER A 359 7.10 16.40 -37.03
CA SER A 359 7.33 15.10 -37.70
C SER A 359 8.81 14.78 -37.85
N CYS A 360 9.23 13.60 -37.45
CA CYS A 360 10.60 13.12 -37.54
C CYS A 360 10.66 11.59 -37.59
N ALA A 361 11.83 11.05 -37.96
CA ALA A 361 12.01 9.60 -38.07
C ALA A 361 11.71 8.84 -36.77
N PHE A 362 11.79 9.45 -35.59
CA PHE A 362 11.44 8.84 -34.33
C PHE A 362 9.91 8.70 -34.18
N ASN A 363 9.16 9.76 -34.49
CA ASN A 363 7.70 9.73 -34.47
C ASN A 363 7.14 8.76 -35.50
N ASP A 364 7.70 8.77 -36.73
CA ASP A 364 7.29 7.87 -37.81
C ASP A 364 7.59 6.38 -37.50
N PHE A 365 8.55 6.12 -36.61
CA PHE A 365 8.87 4.76 -36.17
C PHE A 365 7.91 4.26 -35.08
N ILE A 366 7.39 5.16 -34.23
CA ILE A 366 6.49 4.79 -33.13
C ILE A 366 5.06 4.62 -33.63
N LEU A 367 4.63 5.42 -34.63
CA LEU A 367 3.30 5.35 -35.26
C LEU A 367 3.21 4.19 -36.26
#